data_6efe9cceab3aaf0fe506ca80cb35f9bf
#
_entry.id   6efe9cceab3aaf0fe506ca80cb35f9bf
#
_cell.length_a   1.000
_cell.length_b   1.000
_cell.length_c   1.000
_cell.angle_alpha   90.00
_cell.angle_beta   90.00
_cell.angle_gamma   90.00
#
_symmetry.space_group_name_H-M   'P 1'
#
loop_
_entity.id
_entity.type
_entity.pdbx_description
1 polymer ?
#
loop_
_entity_poly.entity_id
_entity_poly.type
_entity_poly.pdbx_seq_one_letter_code
_entity_poly.pdbx_strand_id
1 'polypeptide(L)'
;MNLADLNKVALAMVAPGKGLLAADESSGTIKKRFDAINVASTEESRRDYREMLFRSGEAMTQYISGVILYDETIWQNAKDGTPLVRLIEQAGAIPGIKVDEGTQALPGCPGELVTVGLDNLAARLKKYYDSGARFAKWRAVIDIGGAGTGGRKIPTMTAIHVNAHALARYAALCQAARIVPIVEPEVLMDGDHDIERCYEVTQRVLNKTFRELRIQRVGRHDPETQHGRCRQEKFEAGLG
;
A
#
# COMPACT_ATOMS: atom_id res chain seq x y z
N MET A 1 8.67 12.06 -16.02
CA MET A 1 8.47 11.68 -14.58
C MET A 1 9.75 12.01 -13.83
N ASN A 2 9.67 12.78 -12.73
CA ASN A 2 10.87 13.10 -11.93
C ASN A 2 11.01 12.06 -10.79
N LEU A 3 11.86 11.04 -10.99
CA LEU A 3 12.15 10.03 -9.97
C LEU A 3 12.85 10.61 -8.74
N ALA A 4 13.52 11.74 -8.85
CA ALA A 4 14.17 12.38 -7.70
C ALA A 4 13.15 12.85 -6.66
N ASP A 5 11.98 13.37 -7.09
CA ASP A 5 10.93 13.78 -6.18
C ASP A 5 10.30 12.55 -5.47
N LEU A 6 10.08 11.45 -6.20
CA LEU A 6 9.60 10.20 -5.61
C LEU A 6 10.58 9.62 -4.59
N ASN A 7 11.89 9.62 -4.92
CA ASN A 7 12.94 9.16 -4.01
C ASN A 7 12.98 10.01 -2.74
N LYS A 8 12.84 11.34 -2.86
CA LYS A 8 12.78 12.23 -1.70
C LYS A 8 11.64 11.87 -0.76
N VAL A 9 10.44 11.63 -1.29
CA VAL A 9 9.29 11.19 -0.50
C VAL A 9 9.54 9.82 0.13
N ALA A 10 10.03 8.85 -0.66
CA ALA A 10 10.31 7.50 -0.17
C ALA A 10 11.33 7.50 0.98
N LEU A 11 12.40 8.28 0.88
CA LEU A 11 13.39 8.44 1.95
C LEU A 11 12.77 9.08 3.20
N ALA A 12 11.91 10.08 3.03
CA ALA A 12 11.23 10.72 4.16
C ALA A 12 10.26 9.76 4.87
N MET A 13 9.61 8.85 4.13
CA MET A 13 8.73 7.82 4.71
C MET A 13 9.47 6.86 5.64
N VAL A 14 10.73 6.56 5.36
CA VAL A 14 11.59 5.65 6.15
C VAL A 14 12.63 6.39 6.98
N ALA A 15 12.32 7.63 7.38
CA ALA A 15 13.21 8.43 8.21
C ALA A 15 13.58 7.69 9.52
N PRO A 16 14.84 7.77 9.99
CA PRO A 16 15.27 7.12 11.22
C PRO A 16 14.40 7.50 12.43
N GLY A 17 14.00 6.51 13.23
CA GLY A 17 13.17 6.69 14.42
C GLY A 17 11.69 6.94 14.15
N LYS A 18 11.25 6.92 12.88
CA LYS A 18 9.85 7.12 12.51
C LYS A 18 9.27 5.93 11.77
N GLY A 19 7.95 5.75 11.88
CA GLY A 19 7.20 4.73 11.16
C GLY A 19 5.97 5.31 10.45
N LEU A 20 5.28 4.46 9.69
CA LEU A 20 4.01 4.80 9.06
C LEU A 20 2.85 4.41 9.97
N LEU A 21 1.88 5.31 10.13
CA LEU A 21 0.62 5.04 10.79
C LEU A 21 -0.39 4.52 9.76
N ALA A 22 -0.87 3.30 9.94
CA ALA A 22 -2.00 2.76 9.16
C ALA A 22 -3.31 3.20 9.81
N ALA A 23 -4.01 4.17 9.19
CA ALA A 23 -5.34 4.63 9.56
C ALA A 23 -6.33 4.39 8.41
N ASP A 24 -6.10 3.30 7.67
CA ASP A 24 -6.73 2.97 6.38
C ASP A 24 -7.79 1.87 6.49
N GLU A 25 -8.27 1.59 7.70
CA GLU A 25 -9.32 0.61 7.90
C GLU A 25 -10.53 0.92 7.01
N SER A 26 -10.96 -0.08 6.24
CA SER A 26 -12.23 0.01 5.51
C SER A 26 -13.42 0.18 6.47
N SER A 27 -14.55 0.67 5.97
CA SER A 27 -15.77 0.82 6.80
C SER A 27 -16.16 -0.46 7.51
N GLY A 28 -15.98 -1.63 6.88
CA GLY A 28 -16.23 -2.93 7.50
C GLY A 28 -15.23 -3.30 8.59
N THR A 29 -13.95 -2.98 8.39
CA THR A 29 -12.91 -3.27 9.37
C THR A 29 -13.04 -2.40 10.61
N ILE A 30 -13.23 -1.09 10.43
CA ILE A 30 -13.39 -0.18 11.56
C ILE A 30 -14.68 -0.42 12.33
N LYS A 31 -15.76 -0.83 11.62
CA LYS A 31 -17.01 -1.25 12.26
C LYS A 31 -16.79 -2.39 13.24
N LYS A 32 -16.06 -3.44 12.85
CA LYS A 32 -15.74 -4.57 13.76
C LYS A 32 -15.00 -4.11 15.02
N ARG A 33 -14.08 -3.13 14.90
CA ARG A 33 -13.38 -2.57 16.05
C ARG A 33 -14.32 -1.77 16.97
N PHE A 34 -15.22 -0.98 16.39
CA PHE A 34 -16.17 -0.18 17.13
C PHE A 34 -17.24 -1.06 17.82
N ASP A 35 -17.71 -2.10 17.15
CA ASP A 35 -18.66 -3.08 17.74
C ASP A 35 -18.06 -3.73 19.00
N ALA A 36 -16.73 -4.02 19.02
CA ALA A 36 -16.04 -4.61 20.17
C ALA A 36 -16.04 -3.70 21.42
N ILE A 37 -16.22 -2.40 21.23
CA ILE A 37 -16.25 -1.39 22.32
C ILE A 37 -17.63 -0.72 22.41
N ASN A 38 -18.65 -1.28 21.78
CA ASN A 38 -20.04 -0.77 21.78
C ASN A 38 -20.17 0.67 21.25
N VAL A 39 -19.39 1.06 20.25
CA VAL A 39 -19.48 2.36 19.57
C VAL A 39 -20.15 2.16 18.20
N ALA A 40 -21.15 2.99 17.89
CA ALA A 40 -21.79 2.96 16.58
C ALA A 40 -20.81 3.44 15.50
N SER A 41 -20.68 2.68 14.39
CA SER A 41 -19.83 3.06 13.26
C SER A 41 -20.60 3.97 12.31
N THR A 42 -20.64 5.25 12.63
CA THR A 42 -21.15 6.33 11.77
C THR A 42 -19.99 7.02 11.05
N GLU A 43 -20.28 7.80 10.02
CA GLU A 43 -19.27 8.63 9.37
C GLU A 43 -18.60 9.58 10.37
N GLU A 44 -19.39 10.17 11.27
CA GLU A 44 -18.90 11.07 12.30
C GLU A 44 -17.96 10.35 13.29
N SER A 45 -18.35 9.20 13.84
CA SER A 45 -17.51 8.46 14.79
C SER A 45 -16.19 7.97 14.14
N ARG A 46 -16.22 7.59 12.86
CA ARG A 46 -15.02 7.23 12.10
C ARG A 46 -14.11 8.42 11.87
N ARG A 47 -14.67 9.58 11.54
CA ARG A 47 -13.93 10.83 11.43
C ARG A 47 -13.29 11.22 12.76
N ASP A 48 -14.06 11.20 13.86
CA ASP A 48 -13.60 11.58 15.21
C ASP A 48 -12.47 10.69 15.68
N TYR A 49 -12.54 9.38 15.43
CA TYR A 49 -11.48 8.45 15.74
C TYR A 49 -10.18 8.81 14.99
N ARG A 50 -10.27 9.14 13.72
CA ARG A 50 -9.09 9.51 12.90
C ARG A 50 -8.55 10.88 13.26
N GLU A 51 -9.43 11.84 13.52
CA GLU A 51 -9.02 13.16 14.04
C GLU A 51 -8.26 13.04 15.37
N MET A 52 -8.74 12.21 16.29
CA MET A 52 -8.06 11.92 17.56
C MET A 52 -6.63 11.41 17.34
N LEU A 53 -6.44 10.46 16.42
CA LEU A 53 -5.11 9.96 16.07
C LEU A 53 -4.21 11.06 15.51
N PHE A 54 -4.70 11.84 14.55
CA PHE A 54 -3.90 12.87 13.87
C PHE A 54 -3.58 14.08 14.76
N ARG A 55 -4.38 14.30 15.82
CA ARG A 55 -4.12 15.31 16.84
C ARG A 55 -3.28 14.80 18.02
N SER A 56 -2.77 13.57 17.99
CA SER A 56 -1.84 13.04 19.00
C SER A 56 -0.45 13.67 18.86
N GLY A 57 -0.33 14.95 19.23
CA GLY A 57 0.74 15.87 18.88
C GLY A 57 2.16 15.30 18.95
N GLU A 58 2.60 14.85 20.15
CA GLU A 58 3.96 14.31 20.31
C GLU A 58 4.17 13.03 19.50
N ALA A 59 3.23 12.09 19.53
CA ALA A 59 3.30 10.84 18.78
C ALA A 59 3.44 11.10 17.28
N MET A 60 2.61 11.98 16.76
CA MET A 60 2.62 12.32 15.33
C MET A 60 3.92 13.03 14.91
N THR A 61 4.39 13.99 15.68
CA THR A 61 5.56 14.80 15.32
C THR A 61 6.87 14.04 15.47
N GLN A 62 7.02 13.23 16.52
CA GLN A 62 8.28 12.55 16.82
C GLN A 62 8.41 11.20 16.11
N TYR A 63 7.32 10.42 15.99
CA TYR A 63 7.41 9.01 15.61
C TYR A 63 6.72 8.65 14.29
N ILE A 64 5.92 9.56 13.70
CA ILE A 64 5.19 9.27 12.48
C ILE A 64 5.79 10.05 11.29
N SER A 65 6.22 9.32 10.27
CA SER A 65 6.70 9.86 8.99
C SER A 65 5.60 10.00 7.95
N GLY A 66 4.55 9.19 8.03
CA GLY A 66 3.44 9.25 7.11
C GLY A 66 2.22 8.50 7.63
N VAL A 67 1.05 8.82 7.08
CA VAL A 67 -0.23 8.23 7.46
C VAL A 67 -0.93 7.68 6.24
N ILE A 68 -1.32 6.40 6.28
CA ILE A 68 -2.13 5.79 5.23
C ILE A 68 -3.60 6.07 5.55
N LEU A 69 -4.29 6.77 4.68
CA LEU A 69 -5.70 7.11 4.81
C LEU A 69 -6.60 6.12 4.07
N TYR A 70 -7.86 6.02 4.51
CA TYR A 70 -8.94 5.42 3.75
C TYR A 70 -9.60 6.46 2.84
N ASP A 71 -10.24 6.02 1.75
CA ASP A 71 -10.86 6.92 0.75
C ASP A 71 -11.84 7.92 1.37
N GLU A 72 -12.71 7.49 2.29
CA GLU A 72 -13.63 8.39 3.02
C GLU A 72 -12.86 9.52 3.73
N THR A 73 -11.76 9.18 4.38
CA THR A 73 -11.04 10.06 5.31
C THR A 73 -10.30 11.20 4.61
N ILE A 74 -9.76 10.96 3.42
CA ILE A 74 -8.96 11.97 2.72
C ILE A 74 -9.79 13.20 2.33
N TRP A 75 -11.11 13.06 2.26
CA TRP A 75 -12.05 14.13 1.92
C TRP A 75 -12.68 14.82 3.13
N GLN A 76 -12.49 14.25 4.34
CA GLN A 76 -13.14 14.73 5.55
C GLN A 76 -12.39 15.91 6.20
N ASN A 77 -13.16 16.71 6.92
CA ASN A 77 -12.65 17.77 7.77
C ASN A 77 -12.82 17.38 9.25
N ALA A 78 -11.91 17.86 10.08
CA ALA A 78 -12.00 17.82 11.54
C ALA A 78 -13.20 18.65 12.04
N LYS A 79 -13.52 18.54 13.32
CA LYS A 79 -14.62 19.28 13.96
C LYS A 79 -14.50 20.81 13.82
N ASP A 80 -13.29 21.31 13.77
CA ASP A 80 -13.01 22.74 13.59
C ASP A 80 -12.99 23.20 12.11
N GLY A 81 -13.31 22.29 11.19
CA GLY A 81 -13.32 22.57 9.73
C GLY A 81 -11.96 22.36 9.05
N THR A 82 -10.90 22.07 9.79
CA THR A 82 -9.57 21.80 9.19
C THR A 82 -9.60 20.47 8.41
N PRO A 83 -9.18 20.41 7.14
CA PRO A 83 -9.05 19.14 6.43
C PRO A 83 -8.14 18.16 7.18
N LEU A 84 -8.56 16.89 7.32
CA LEU A 84 -7.77 15.87 8.04
C LEU A 84 -6.38 15.70 7.44
N VAL A 85 -6.23 15.84 6.13
CA VAL A 85 -4.94 15.83 5.43
C VAL A 85 -4.02 16.94 5.96
N ARG A 86 -4.56 18.13 6.24
CA ARG A 86 -3.78 19.25 6.78
C ARG A 86 -3.28 19.03 8.19
N LEU A 87 -4.04 18.32 9.03
CA LEU A 87 -3.56 17.94 10.36
C LEU A 87 -2.32 17.05 10.28
N ILE A 88 -2.29 16.11 9.34
CA ILE A 88 -1.14 15.24 9.09
C ILE A 88 0.08 16.06 8.61
N GLU A 89 -0.13 16.96 7.64
CA GLU A 89 0.94 17.82 7.13
C GLU A 89 1.50 18.77 8.20
N GLN A 90 0.64 19.35 9.03
CA GLN A 90 1.03 20.22 10.16
C GLN A 90 1.87 19.49 11.22
N ALA A 91 1.63 18.20 11.41
CA ALA A 91 2.46 17.34 12.26
C ALA A 91 3.80 16.94 11.60
N GLY A 92 4.06 17.37 10.36
CA GLY A 92 5.27 17.03 9.61
C GLY A 92 5.26 15.61 9.01
N ALA A 93 4.11 14.93 9.02
CA ALA A 93 3.93 13.62 8.41
C ALA A 93 3.40 13.73 6.97
N ILE A 94 3.65 12.71 6.17
CA ILE A 94 3.27 12.65 4.76
C ILE A 94 1.90 11.97 4.64
N PRO A 95 0.89 12.58 3.99
CA PRO A 95 -0.37 11.89 3.69
C PRO A 95 -0.19 10.81 2.62
N GLY A 96 -0.79 9.66 2.84
CA GLY A 96 -0.88 8.56 1.90
C GLY A 96 -2.30 8.00 1.82
N ILE A 97 -2.53 7.08 0.90
CA ILE A 97 -3.88 6.58 0.59
C ILE A 97 -3.88 5.09 0.25
N LYS A 98 -4.79 4.34 0.85
CA LYS A 98 -5.13 2.98 0.43
C LYS A 98 -5.98 3.05 -0.83
N VAL A 99 -5.53 2.40 -1.91
CA VAL A 99 -6.18 2.50 -3.22
C VAL A 99 -6.73 1.17 -3.76
N ASP A 100 -6.42 0.05 -3.12
CA ASP A 100 -7.10 -1.21 -3.46
C ASP A 100 -8.58 -1.17 -3.02
N GLU A 101 -9.42 -1.90 -3.72
CA GLU A 101 -10.86 -1.99 -3.48
C GLU A 101 -11.25 -3.35 -2.85
N GLY A 102 -10.31 -3.95 -2.13
CA GLY A 102 -10.50 -5.23 -1.46
C GLY A 102 -10.20 -6.44 -2.36
N THR A 103 -10.68 -7.60 -1.96
CA THR A 103 -10.36 -8.87 -2.60
C THR A 103 -11.61 -9.54 -3.17
N GLN A 104 -11.43 -10.33 -4.23
CA GLN A 104 -12.43 -11.19 -4.83
C GLN A 104 -11.89 -12.61 -4.96
N ALA A 105 -12.80 -13.60 -5.00
CA ALA A 105 -12.43 -14.98 -5.27
C ALA A 105 -11.76 -15.08 -6.64
N LEU A 106 -10.63 -15.81 -6.70
CA LEU A 106 -9.92 -16.02 -7.96
C LEU A 106 -10.55 -17.18 -8.72
N PRO A 107 -11.18 -16.92 -9.90
CA PRO A 107 -11.80 -17.99 -10.68
C PRO A 107 -10.79 -19.10 -11.04
N GLY A 108 -11.22 -20.34 -10.89
CA GLY A 108 -10.36 -21.51 -11.13
C GLY A 108 -9.34 -21.85 -10.03
N CYS A 109 -9.27 -21.03 -8.98
CA CYS A 109 -8.38 -21.23 -7.82
C CYS A 109 -9.19 -21.20 -6.51
N PRO A 110 -9.92 -22.26 -6.16
CA PRO A 110 -10.78 -22.27 -4.98
C PRO A 110 -10.02 -21.96 -3.69
N GLY A 111 -10.56 -21.03 -2.89
CA GLY A 111 -9.96 -20.55 -1.63
C GLY A 111 -8.91 -19.47 -1.79
N GLU A 112 -8.53 -19.12 -3.02
CA GLU A 112 -7.56 -18.06 -3.28
C GLU A 112 -8.23 -16.76 -3.76
N LEU A 113 -7.58 -15.63 -3.48
CA LEU A 113 -8.13 -14.30 -3.71
C LEU A 113 -7.24 -13.52 -4.70
N VAL A 114 -7.86 -12.57 -5.39
CA VAL A 114 -7.18 -11.51 -6.13
C VAL A 114 -7.62 -10.16 -5.62
N THR A 115 -6.67 -9.26 -5.42
CA THR A 115 -6.97 -7.88 -5.03
C THR A 115 -7.36 -7.07 -6.26
N VAL A 116 -8.44 -6.31 -6.15
CA VAL A 116 -9.05 -5.52 -7.24
C VAL A 116 -8.92 -4.02 -6.98
N GLY A 117 -9.24 -3.19 -8.01
CA GLY A 117 -9.22 -1.72 -7.91
C GLY A 117 -8.29 -1.04 -8.93
N LEU A 118 -7.82 -1.76 -9.95
CA LEU A 118 -7.00 -1.18 -11.03
C LEU A 118 -7.83 -0.34 -12.01
N ASP A 119 -9.13 -0.63 -12.10
CA ASP A 119 -10.02 0.09 -12.99
C ASP A 119 -10.16 1.54 -12.53
N ASN A 120 -10.00 2.49 -13.45
CA ASN A 120 -9.99 3.93 -13.17
C ASN A 120 -8.93 4.42 -12.15
N LEU A 121 -7.97 3.58 -11.76
CA LEU A 121 -6.98 3.93 -10.75
C LEU A 121 -6.17 5.16 -11.13
N ALA A 122 -5.79 5.33 -12.40
CA ALA A 122 -5.06 6.52 -12.86
C ALA A 122 -5.81 7.83 -12.54
N ALA A 123 -7.12 7.87 -12.79
CA ALA A 123 -7.96 9.04 -12.50
C ALA A 123 -8.11 9.26 -10.98
N ARG A 124 -8.25 8.18 -10.19
CA ARG A 124 -8.30 8.27 -8.72
C ARG A 124 -6.99 8.79 -8.14
N LEU A 125 -5.85 8.28 -8.60
CA LEU A 125 -4.53 8.72 -8.14
C LEU A 125 -4.28 10.20 -8.40
N LYS A 126 -4.75 10.72 -9.54
CA LYS A 126 -4.67 12.17 -9.81
C LYS A 126 -5.42 12.98 -8.75
N LYS A 127 -6.66 12.59 -8.43
CA LYS A 127 -7.48 13.26 -7.40
C LYS A 127 -6.80 13.20 -6.02
N TYR A 128 -6.26 12.04 -5.65
CA TYR A 128 -5.56 11.86 -4.37
C TYR A 128 -4.28 12.71 -4.29
N TYR A 129 -3.52 12.79 -5.39
CA TYR A 129 -2.35 13.67 -5.45
C TYR A 129 -2.73 15.14 -5.26
N ASP A 130 -3.80 15.59 -5.95
CA ASP A 130 -4.30 16.95 -5.85
C ASP A 130 -4.82 17.27 -4.43
N SER A 131 -5.29 16.25 -3.69
CA SER A 131 -5.73 16.37 -2.28
C SER A 131 -4.62 16.24 -1.24
N GLY A 132 -3.37 16.10 -1.66
CA GLY A 132 -2.21 16.08 -0.76
C GLY A 132 -1.52 14.73 -0.58
N ALA A 133 -2.07 13.61 -1.07
CA ALA A 133 -1.42 12.31 -0.98
C ALA A 133 -0.10 12.29 -1.78
N ARG A 134 0.94 11.69 -1.18
CA ARG A 134 2.26 11.55 -1.79
C ARG A 134 2.73 10.10 -1.88
N PHE A 135 2.07 9.20 -1.18
CA PHE A 135 2.26 7.76 -1.33
C PHE A 135 0.92 7.04 -1.34
N ALA A 136 0.92 5.83 -1.86
CA ALA A 136 -0.26 4.97 -1.89
C ALA A 136 0.09 3.57 -1.38
N LYS A 137 -0.92 2.84 -0.94
CA LYS A 137 -0.81 1.45 -0.48
C LYS A 137 -1.77 0.56 -1.27
N TRP A 138 -1.27 -0.60 -1.66
CA TRP A 138 -2.04 -1.70 -2.24
C TRP A 138 -1.59 -3.01 -1.61
N ARG A 139 -2.53 -3.71 -0.97
CA ARG A 139 -2.30 -4.98 -0.32
C ARG A 139 -2.80 -6.13 -1.20
N ALA A 140 -1.92 -7.06 -1.56
CA ALA A 140 -2.30 -8.35 -2.12
C ALA A 140 -2.28 -9.39 -1.00
N VAL A 141 -3.38 -10.12 -0.83
CA VAL A 141 -3.53 -11.12 0.24
C VAL A 141 -3.22 -12.50 -0.30
N ILE A 142 -2.21 -13.17 0.26
CA ILE A 142 -1.77 -14.52 -0.13
C ILE A 142 -1.96 -15.45 1.06
N ASP A 143 -2.97 -16.29 0.99
CA ASP A 143 -3.20 -17.35 1.97
C ASP A 143 -2.28 -18.55 1.68
N ILE A 144 -1.66 -19.10 2.71
CA ILE A 144 -0.75 -20.24 2.63
C ILE A 144 -1.13 -21.37 3.57
N GLY A 145 -2.14 -21.16 4.40
CA GLY A 145 -2.65 -22.12 5.38
C GLY A 145 -3.80 -22.96 4.81
N GLY A 146 -3.78 -24.20 5.13
CA GLY A 146 -4.89 -24.95 5.47
C GLY A 146 -5.65 -25.87 4.56
N ALA A 147 -6.33 -26.67 5.29
CA ALA A 147 -7.22 -27.75 4.89
C ALA A 147 -8.48 -27.32 4.11
N GLY A 148 -8.74 -26.02 4.01
CA GLY A 148 -9.93 -25.47 3.33
C GLY A 148 -9.98 -25.65 1.83
N THR A 149 -8.91 -26.16 1.22
CA THR A 149 -8.72 -26.19 -0.25
C THR A 149 -8.89 -27.58 -0.87
N GLY A 150 -9.50 -28.55 -0.15
CA GLY A 150 -9.67 -29.91 -0.68
C GLY A 150 -8.35 -30.61 -0.99
N GLY A 151 -7.31 -30.38 -0.19
CA GLY A 151 -5.98 -31.03 -0.32
C GLY A 151 -5.05 -30.37 -1.35
N ARG A 152 -5.41 -29.24 -1.94
CA ARG A 152 -4.53 -28.48 -2.83
C ARG A 152 -3.53 -27.66 -2.01
N LYS A 153 -2.28 -27.67 -2.46
CA LYS A 153 -1.25 -26.77 -1.89
C LYS A 153 -1.46 -25.35 -2.42
N ILE A 154 -1.87 -24.44 -1.56
CA ILE A 154 -1.89 -23.00 -1.83
C ILE A 154 -0.64 -22.32 -1.24
N PRO A 155 -0.23 -21.15 -1.78
CA PRO A 155 -0.81 -20.49 -2.94
C PRO A 155 -0.42 -21.18 -4.26
N THR A 156 -1.34 -21.17 -5.24
CA THR A 156 -1.03 -21.60 -6.59
C THR A 156 -0.12 -20.57 -7.30
N MET A 157 0.59 -21.03 -8.34
CA MET A 157 1.35 -20.09 -9.19
C MET A 157 0.46 -19.07 -9.88
N THR A 158 -0.80 -19.41 -10.15
CA THR A 158 -1.80 -18.49 -10.70
C THR A 158 -2.09 -17.36 -9.74
N ALA A 159 -2.42 -17.65 -8.47
CA ALA A 159 -2.69 -16.63 -7.47
C ALA A 159 -1.48 -15.72 -7.22
N ILE A 160 -0.28 -16.29 -7.10
CA ILE A 160 0.95 -15.51 -6.98
C ILE A 160 1.16 -14.60 -8.19
N HIS A 161 0.93 -15.13 -9.41
CA HIS A 161 1.16 -14.36 -10.64
C HIS A 161 0.19 -13.19 -10.79
N VAL A 162 -1.12 -13.42 -10.64
CA VAL A 162 -2.12 -12.36 -10.89
C VAL A 162 -1.99 -11.24 -9.85
N ASN A 163 -1.71 -11.59 -8.59
CA ASN A 163 -1.50 -10.58 -7.54
C ASN A 163 -0.20 -9.81 -7.72
N ALA A 164 0.91 -10.47 -8.06
CA ALA A 164 2.18 -9.82 -8.36
C ALA A 164 2.08 -8.88 -9.59
N HIS A 165 1.35 -9.32 -10.61
CA HIS A 165 1.09 -8.50 -11.80
C HIS A 165 0.23 -7.27 -11.47
N ALA A 166 -0.82 -7.44 -10.66
CA ALA A 166 -1.66 -6.33 -10.19
C ALA A 166 -0.85 -5.31 -9.38
N LEU A 167 0.00 -5.77 -8.44
CA LEU A 167 0.91 -4.92 -7.68
C LEU A 167 1.85 -4.12 -8.57
N ALA A 168 2.41 -4.74 -9.60
CA ALA A 168 3.33 -4.06 -10.51
C ALA A 168 2.62 -3.02 -11.39
N ARG A 169 1.42 -3.31 -11.89
CA ARG A 169 0.59 -2.33 -12.62
C ARG A 169 0.20 -1.16 -11.74
N TYR A 170 -0.25 -1.43 -10.52
CA TYR A 170 -0.53 -0.41 -9.52
C TYR A 170 0.68 0.50 -9.28
N ALA A 171 1.86 -0.08 -9.05
CA ALA A 171 3.08 0.67 -8.80
C ALA A 171 3.46 1.59 -9.98
N ALA A 172 3.34 1.10 -11.22
CA ALA A 172 3.57 1.90 -12.42
C ALA A 172 2.61 3.08 -12.53
N LEU A 173 1.31 2.85 -12.24
CA LEU A 173 0.29 3.91 -12.21
C LEU A 173 0.57 4.97 -11.13
N CYS A 174 0.98 4.55 -9.94
CA CYS A 174 1.39 5.46 -8.87
C CYS A 174 2.56 6.36 -9.30
N GLN A 175 3.60 5.77 -9.88
CA GLN A 175 4.75 6.53 -10.35
C GLN A 175 4.37 7.53 -11.45
N ALA A 176 3.50 7.14 -12.38
CA ALA A 176 2.98 8.04 -13.40
C ALA A 176 2.19 9.22 -12.79
N ALA A 177 1.50 9.00 -11.68
CA ALA A 177 0.78 10.01 -10.92
C ALA A 177 1.66 10.78 -9.91
N ARG A 178 2.98 10.55 -9.87
CA ARG A 178 3.93 11.18 -8.93
C ARG A 178 3.66 10.78 -7.45
N ILE A 179 3.15 9.59 -7.24
CA ILE A 179 2.85 9.00 -5.93
C ILE A 179 3.81 7.82 -5.70
N VAL A 180 4.39 7.72 -4.49
CA VAL A 180 5.24 6.59 -4.11
C VAL A 180 4.39 5.37 -3.81
N PRO A 181 4.58 4.21 -4.48
CA PRO A 181 3.81 3.02 -4.18
C PRO A 181 4.39 2.23 -3.00
N ILE A 182 3.57 1.89 -2.01
CA ILE A 182 3.84 0.78 -1.08
C ILE A 182 3.31 -0.50 -1.74
N VAL A 183 4.22 -1.36 -2.11
CA VAL A 183 3.92 -2.66 -2.75
C VAL A 183 3.88 -3.72 -1.65
N GLU A 184 2.67 -4.17 -1.28
CA GLU A 184 2.44 -5.05 -0.13
C GLU A 184 1.93 -6.44 -0.56
N PRO A 185 2.82 -7.36 -0.96
CA PRO A 185 2.48 -8.76 -1.18
C PRO A 185 2.44 -9.47 0.19
N GLU A 186 1.30 -9.45 0.84
CA GLU A 186 1.15 -10.00 2.18
C GLU A 186 0.91 -11.50 2.15
N VAL A 187 1.87 -12.24 2.64
CA VAL A 187 1.70 -13.65 2.98
C VAL A 187 1.12 -13.72 4.39
N LEU A 188 -0.09 -14.28 4.51
CA LEU A 188 -0.80 -14.33 5.79
C LEU A 188 -0.03 -15.16 6.81
N MET A 189 0.03 -14.64 8.05
CA MET A 189 0.63 -15.36 9.18
C MET A 189 -0.34 -16.33 9.84
N ASP A 190 -1.64 -16.16 9.59
CA ASP A 190 -2.68 -17.02 10.16
C ASP A 190 -2.72 -18.36 9.44
N GLY A 191 -2.93 -19.44 10.19
CA GLY A 191 -3.01 -20.80 9.66
C GLY A 191 -2.24 -21.81 10.52
N ASP A 192 -2.09 -23.01 9.98
CA ASP A 192 -1.41 -24.15 10.63
C ASP A 192 -0.02 -24.44 10.03
N HIS A 193 0.49 -23.53 9.21
CA HIS A 193 1.80 -23.67 8.59
C HIS A 193 2.95 -23.29 9.55
N ASP A 194 4.10 -23.89 9.34
CA ASP A 194 5.34 -23.58 10.06
C ASP A 194 6.11 -22.41 9.42
N ILE A 195 7.19 -22.00 10.06
CA ILE A 195 8.04 -20.89 9.61
C ILE A 195 8.76 -21.23 8.30
N GLU A 196 9.13 -22.48 8.08
CA GLU A 196 9.78 -22.97 6.87
C GLU A 196 8.85 -22.79 5.66
N ARG A 197 7.58 -23.15 5.82
CA ARG A 197 6.56 -22.96 4.80
C ARG A 197 6.30 -21.48 4.52
N CYS A 198 6.21 -20.67 5.57
CA CYS A 198 6.06 -19.23 5.44
C CYS A 198 7.24 -18.61 4.65
N TYR A 199 8.47 -19.01 4.98
CA TYR A 199 9.68 -18.56 4.28
C TYR A 199 9.67 -18.94 2.79
N GLU A 200 9.39 -20.21 2.48
CA GLU A 200 9.33 -20.72 1.08
C GLU A 200 8.34 -19.91 0.24
N VAL A 201 7.12 -19.73 0.76
CA VAL A 201 6.07 -18.99 0.04
C VAL A 201 6.42 -17.53 -0.11
N THR A 202 6.90 -16.88 0.95
CA THR A 202 7.32 -15.49 0.92
C THR A 202 8.42 -15.25 -0.11
N GLN A 203 9.43 -16.10 -0.17
CA GLN A 203 10.48 -16.03 -1.17
C GLN A 203 9.93 -16.11 -2.61
N ARG A 204 9.01 -17.06 -2.86
CA ARG A 204 8.37 -17.23 -4.17
C ARG A 204 7.55 -16.00 -4.57
N VAL A 205 6.76 -15.47 -3.63
CA VAL A 205 5.91 -14.30 -3.83
C VAL A 205 6.76 -13.06 -4.11
N LEU A 206 7.80 -12.81 -3.30
CA LEU A 206 8.71 -11.68 -3.51
C LEU A 206 9.46 -11.78 -4.84
N ASN A 207 10.03 -12.94 -5.17
CA ASN A 207 10.71 -13.15 -6.46
C ASN A 207 9.78 -12.83 -7.65
N LYS A 208 8.52 -13.27 -7.58
CA LYS A 208 7.54 -12.99 -8.63
C LYS A 208 7.20 -11.50 -8.66
N THR A 209 6.96 -10.88 -7.53
CA THR A 209 6.62 -9.45 -7.42
C THR A 209 7.74 -8.58 -8.00
N PHE A 210 8.99 -8.80 -7.59
CA PHE A 210 10.12 -8.03 -8.13
C PHE A 210 10.33 -8.24 -9.63
N ARG A 211 10.07 -9.47 -10.12
CA ARG A 211 10.11 -9.73 -11.57
C ARG A 211 9.04 -8.93 -12.33
N GLU A 212 7.81 -8.90 -11.83
CA GLU A 212 6.71 -8.14 -12.43
C GLU A 212 6.97 -6.62 -12.38
N LEU A 213 7.48 -6.09 -11.26
CA LEU A 213 7.89 -4.69 -11.14
C LEU A 213 8.94 -4.32 -12.19
N ARG A 214 9.91 -5.22 -12.46
CA ARG A 214 10.93 -5.03 -13.49
C ARG A 214 10.33 -5.02 -14.90
N ILE A 215 9.37 -5.93 -15.17
CA ILE A 215 8.65 -6.01 -16.46
C ILE A 215 7.87 -4.73 -16.72
N GLN A 216 7.20 -4.19 -15.68
CA GLN A 216 6.45 -2.92 -15.74
C GLN A 216 7.35 -1.68 -15.67
N ARG A 217 8.69 -1.85 -15.66
CA ARG A 217 9.69 -0.77 -15.60
C ARG A 217 9.54 0.16 -14.39
N VAL A 218 9.00 -0.34 -13.29
CA VAL A 218 8.89 0.41 -12.03
C VAL A 218 10.28 0.77 -11.51
N GLY A 219 10.48 2.04 -11.12
CA GLY A 219 11.78 2.55 -10.65
C GLY A 219 12.81 2.84 -11.75
N ARG A 220 12.45 2.72 -13.03
CA ARG A 220 13.36 3.03 -14.14
C ARG A 220 13.07 4.40 -14.72
N HIS A 221 14.12 5.17 -14.99
CA HIS A 221 14.07 6.34 -15.87
C HIS A 221 13.78 5.87 -17.29
N ASP A 222 12.81 6.49 -17.93
CA ASP A 222 12.63 6.37 -19.37
C ASP A 222 13.69 7.24 -20.05
N PRO A 223 14.66 6.67 -20.79
CA PRO A 223 15.72 7.45 -21.42
C PRO A 223 15.20 8.42 -22.50
N GLU A 224 13.95 8.24 -22.97
CA GLU A 224 13.37 9.10 -24.00
C GLU A 224 12.91 10.47 -23.47
N THR A 225 12.79 10.66 -22.15
CA THR A 225 12.34 11.93 -21.56
C THR A 225 13.47 12.86 -21.12
N GLN A 226 14.75 12.44 -21.25
CA GLN A 226 15.90 13.29 -21.00
C GLN A 226 16.93 13.14 -22.13
N HIS A 227 17.08 14.18 -22.94
CA HIS A 227 18.27 14.42 -23.75
C HIS A 227 19.46 14.63 -22.80
N GLY A 228 20.16 13.56 -22.44
CA GLY A 228 21.34 13.63 -21.58
C GLY A 228 21.79 12.26 -21.08
N ARG A 229 22.72 11.67 -21.79
CA ARG A 229 23.63 10.56 -21.46
C ARG A 229 23.37 9.86 -20.13
N CYS A 230 22.70 8.70 -20.19
CA CYS A 230 22.75 7.72 -19.12
C CYS A 230 24.10 7.01 -19.15
N ARG A 231 24.94 7.21 -18.12
CA ARG A 231 26.11 6.36 -17.89
C ARG A 231 25.60 5.00 -17.42
N GLN A 232 25.83 4.02 -18.22
CA GLN A 232 25.61 2.60 -17.98
C GLN A 232 26.78 2.02 -17.14
N GLU A 233 27.09 2.65 -16.02
CA GLU A 233 28.16 2.18 -15.13
C GLU A 233 27.68 2.25 -13.68
N LYS A 234 27.46 1.08 -13.09
CA LYS A 234 27.45 0.70 -11.67
C LYS A 234 26.25 -0.16 -11.23
N PHE A 235 26.00 -1.23 -11.92
CA PHE A 235 25.16 -2.32 -11.37
C PHE A 235 25.78 -3.72 -11.55
N GLU A 236 27.02 -3.82 -12.03
CA GLU A 236 27.74 -5.09 -12.18
C GLU A 236 28.82 -5.36 -11.13
N ALA A 237 28.95 -4.52 -10.10
CA ALA A 237 29.95 -4.69 -9.05
C ALA A 237 29.29 -5.02 -7.70
N GLY A 238 28.64 -6.18 -7.57
CA GLY A 238 28.01 -6.61 -6.33
C GLY A 238 27.55 -8.04 -6.26
N LEU A 239 28.02 -8.90 -7.15
CA LEU A 239 27.87 -10.36 -7.04
C LEU A 239 29.22 -11.01 -7.41
N GLY A 240 30.11 -10.99 -6.45
CA GLY A 240 31.32 -11.78 -6.35
C GLY A 240 31.40 -12.41 -4.97
#